data_bb55cae49b2d2cc0a5263f9ed5eb39a2
#
_entry.id   bb55cae49b2d2cc0a5263f9ed5eb39a2
#
_cell.length_a   1.000
_cell.length_b   1.000
_cell.length_c   1.000
_cell.angle_alpha   90.00
_cell.angle_beta   90.00
_cell.angle_gamma   90.00
#
_symmetry.space_group_name_H-M   'P 1'
#
loop_
_entity.id
_entity.type
_entity.pdbx_description
1 polymer ?
#
loop_
_entity_poly.entity_id
_entity_poly.type
_entity_poly.pdbx_seq_one_letter_code
_entity_poly.pdbx_strand_id
1 'polypeptide(L)'
;MSAFDLFQAEEAALARAVAMHARNGEDSAAYRTELGELIARYTRLMREMRRLIRHSDRQERELSELNASLRRLAEQLDYKARHDALTGELNRAAVIDLVSQHLQRGPLSLVVLDIDHFKRINDSYGHPAGDAVIVELVRRLRSALRAEVQLGRVGGEEFTVVLPSLDLDVAGMLAERMRAAIAAAPFAGAGAVTASFGVSWNSAGSDFDHAYARADAALYEAKRAGRNRVVLADVDA
;
A
#
# COMPACT_ATOMS: atom_id res chain seq x y z
N MET A 1 -21.61 -25.18 -33.51
CA MET A 1 -20.76 -26.22 -34.11
C MET A 1 -19.92 -26.83 -33.01
N SER A 2 -20.12 -28.09 -32.70
CA SER A 2 -19.37 -28.79 -31.66
C SER A 2 -17.92 -28.97 -32.06
N ALA A 3 -16.99 -28.90 -31.09
CA ALA A 3 -15.56 -29.17 -31.32
C ALA A 3 -15.31 -30.54 -31.95
N PHE A 4 -16.25 -31.46 -31.84
CA PHE A 4 -16.26 -32.79 -32.49
C PHE A 4 -16.40 -32.74 -34.00
N ASP A 5 -16.99 -31.67 -34.55
CA ASP A 5 -17.31 -31.56 -35.99
C ASP A 5 -16.14 -30.97 -36.81
N LEU A 6 -15.17 -30.36 -36.15
CA LEU A 6 -14.06 -29.63 -36.80
C LEU A 6 -13.03 -30.54 -37.46
N PHE A 7 -12.85 -31.78 -36.99
CA PHE A 7 -11.80 -32.69 -37.44
C PHE A 7 -12.33 -33.90 -38.23
N GLN A 8 -13.63 -34.07 -38.40
CA GLN A 8 -14.20 -35.21 -39.10
C GLN A 8 -13.69 -35.34 -40.54
N ALA A 9 -13.52 -34.21 -41.22
CA ALA A 9 -13.03 -34.22 -42.62
C ALA A 9 -11.54 -34.60 -42.71
N GLU A 10 -10.76 -34.17 -41.72
CA GLU A 10 -9.34 -34.47 -41.56
C GLU A 10 -9.12 -35.95 -41.19
N GLU A 11 -9.91 -36.47 -40.22
CA GLU A 11 -9.90 -37.85 -39.80
C GLU A 11 -10.31 -38.80 -40.97
N ALA A 12 -11.34 -38.43 -41.72
CA ALA A 12 -11.76 -39.19 -42.89
C ALA A 12 -10.67 -39.22 -44.03
N ALA A 13 -9.96 -38.10 -44.23
CA ALA A 13 -8.87 -38.06 -45.17
C ALA A 13 -7.68 -38.90 -44.72
N LEU A 14 -7.33 -38.84 -43.40
CA LEU A 14 -6.28 -39.67 -42.84
C LEU A 14 -6.61 -41.15 -42.95
N ALA A 15 -7.87 -41.52 -42.62
CA ALA A 15 -8.32 -42.91 -42.75
C ALA A 15 -8.21 -43.46 -44.17
N ARG A 16 -8.59 -42.64 -45.22
CA ARG A 16 -8.41 -43.01 -46.61
C ARG A 16 -6.96 -43.17 -46.99
N ALA A 17 -6.10 -42.24 -46.60
CA ALA A 17 -4.67 -42.32 -46.85
C ALA A 17 -4.00 -43.57 -46.20
N VAL A 18 -4.39 -43.87 -44.96
CA VAL A 18 -3.95 -45.09 -44.25
C VAL A 18 -4.42 -46.36 -44.99
N ALA A 19 -5.70 -46.40 -45.38
CA ALA A 19 -6.27 -47.54 -46.11
C ALA A 19 -5.59 -47.76 -47.48
N MET A 20 -5.25 -46.67 -48.19
CA MET A 20 -4.53 -46.73 -49.44
C MET A 20 -3.07 -47.18 -49.26
N HIS A 21 -2.40 -46.72 -48.21
CA HIS A 21 -1.03 -47.15 -47.88
C HIS A 21 -0.96 -48.66 -47.57
N ALA A 22 -2.02 -49.20 -46.95
CA ALA A 22 -2.11 -50.63 -46.62
C ALA A 22 -2.41 -51.51 -47.82
N ARG A 23 -2.85 -50.96 -48.95
CA ARG A 23 -3.08 -51.72 -50.19
C ARG A 23 -1.82 -51.77 -51.03
N ASN A 24 -1.22 -52.92 -51.17
CA ASN A 24 -0.11 -53.19 -52.12
C ASN A 24 -0.66 -53.14 -53.58
N GLY A 25 -0.88 -51.96 -54.15
CA GLY A 25 -1.45 -51.79 -55.50
C GLY A 25 -0.60 -50.91 -56.38
N GLU A 26 -0.57 -51.22 -57.69
CA GLU A 26 0.26 -50.53 -58.71
C GLU A 26 -0.32 -49.20 -59.23
N ASP A 27 -1.39 -48.66 -58.65
CA ASP A 27 -2.03 -47.41 -59.16
C ASP A 27 -1.33 -46.15 -58.62
N SER A 28 -0.24 -45.77 -59.26
CA SER A 28 0.55 -44.55 -58.99
C SER A 28 -0.26 -43.24 -59.11
N ALA A 29 -1.33 -43.21 -59.91
CA ALA A 29 -2.15 -42.00 -60.07
C ALA A 29 -3.08 -41.80 -58.87
N ALA A 30 -3.71 -42.85 -58.37
CA ALA A 30 -4.55 -42.79 -57.16
C ALA A 30 -3.74 -42.38 -55.92
N TYR A 31 -2.51 -42.92 -55.75
CA TYR A 31 -1.61 -42.51 -54.69
C TYR A 31 -1.25 -41.03 -54.74
N ARG A 32 -0.94 -40.49 -55.93
CA ARG A 32 -0.61 -39.07 -56.10
C ARG A 32 -1.79 -38.15 -55.71
N THR A 33 -2.99 -38.52 -56.10
CA THR A 33 -4.21 -37.76 -55.80
C THR A 33 -4.48 -37.73 -54.30
N GLU A 34 -4.46 -38.87 -53.63
CA GLU A 34 -4.72 -38.96 -52.18
C GLU A 34 -3.61 -38.26 -51.38
N LEU A 35 -2.35 -38.38 -51.78
CA LEU A 35 -1.24 -37.66 -51.15
C LEU A 35 -1.39 -36.15 -51.35
N GLY A 36 -1.84 -35.70 -52.52
CA GLY A 36 -2.13 -34.29 -52.78
C GLY A 36 -3.22 -33.72 -51.85
N GLU A 37 -4.30 -34.47 -51.68
CA GLU A 37 -5.37 -34.13 -50.75
C GLU A 37 -4.88 -34.06 -49.31
N LEU A 38 -4.11 -35.06 -48.87
CA LEU A 38 -3.54 -35.10 -47.50
C LEU A 38 -2.61 -33.87 -47.25
N ILE A 39 -1.72 -33.55 -48.21
CA ILE A 39 -0.84 -32.39 -48.13
C ILE A 39 -1.67 -31.10 -48.03
N ALA A 40 -2.72 -30.94 -48.83
CA ALA A 40 -3.55 -29.74 -48.81
C ALA A 40 -4.26 -29.59 -47.45
N ARG A 41 -4.81 -30.66 -46.89
CA ARG A 41 -5.47 -30.68 -45.61
C ARG A 41 -4.49 -30.45 -44.44
N TYR A 42 -3.35 -31.10 -44.45
CA TYR A 42 -2.29 -30.86 -43.46
C TYR A 42 -1.80 -29.41 -43.49
N THR A 43 -1.61 -28.84 -44.66
CA THR A 43 -1.23 -27.43 -44.84
C THR A 43 -2.28 -26.48 -44.27
N ARG A 44 -3.57 -26.78 -44.47
CA ARG A 44 -4.68 -26.02 -43.89
C ARG A 44 -4.65 -26.09 -42.37
N LEU A 45 -4.56 -27.31 -41.80
CA LEU A 45 -4.52 -27.55 -40.37
C LEU A 45 -3.35 -26.81 -39.71
N MET A 46 -2.17 -26.85 -40.33
CA MET A 46 -0.99 -26.14 -39.83
C MET A 46 -1.18 -24.63 -39.84
N ARG A 47 -1.88 -24.04 -40.83
CA ARG A 47 -2.20 -22.61 -40.86
C ARG A 47 -3.17 -22.23 -39.73
N GLU A 48 -4.20 -23.04 -39.52
CA GLU A 48 -5.19 -22.82 -38.47
C GLU A 48 -4.56 -22.96 -37.07
N MET A 49 -3.74 -23.99 -36.86
CA MET A 49 -3.00 -24.16 -35.60
C MET A 49 -2.08 -22.96 -35.30
N ARG A 50 -1.31 -22.49 -36.29
CA ARG A 50 -0.48 -21.28 -36.14
C ARG A 50 -1.30 -20.02 -35.85
N ARG A 51 -2.52 -19.92 -36.37
CA ARG A 51 -3.42 -18.83 -36.08
C ARG A 51 -3.93 -18.89 -34.63
N LEU A 52 -4.33 -20.07 -34.17
CA LEU A 52 -4.77 -20.31 -32.80
C LEU A 52 -3.66 -20.04 -31.76
N ILE A 53 -2.44 -20.55 -32.04
CA ILE A 53 -1.29 -20.30 -31.16
C ILE A 53 -1.03 -18.79 -31.04
N ARG A 54 -0.96 -18.07 -32.18
CA ARG A 54 -0.75 -16.62 -32.15
C ARG A 54 -1.87 -15.86 -31.42
N HIS A 55 -3.10 -16.35 -31.51
CA HIS A 55 -4.23 -15.76 -30.79
C HIS A 55 -4.12 -16.03 -29.29
N SER A 56 -3.78 -17.26 -28.89
CA SER A 56 -3.54 -17.64 -27.50
C SER A 56 -2.39 -16.84 -26.88
N ASP A 57 -1.25 -16.73 -27.57
CA ASP A 57 -0.09 -15.94 -27.12
C ASP A 57 -0.44 -14.47 -26.92
N ARG A 58 -1.31 -13.93 -27.78
CA ARG A 58 -1.77 -12.54 -27.67
C ARG A 58 -2.69 -12.36 -26.45
N GLN A 59 -3.65 -13.27 -26.26
CA GLN A 59 -4.56 -13.24 -25.10
C GLN A 59 -3.79 -13.39 -23.79
N GLU A 60 -2.78 -14.25 -23.74
CA GLU A 60 -1.94 -14.45 -22.54
C GLU A 60 -1.16 -13.16 -22.19
N ARG A 61 -0.61 -12.47 -23.19
CA ARG A 61 0.04 -11.18 -22.98
C ARG A 61 -0.94 -10.11 -22.47
N GLU A 62 -2.10 -9.97 -23.11
CA GLU A 62 -3.14 -9.03 -22.71
C GLU A 62 -3.61 -9.28 -21.27
N LEU A 63 -3.82 -10.56 -20.90
CA LEU A 63 -4.15 -10.94 -19.53
C LEU A 63 -3.04 -10.62 -18.51
N SER A 64 -1.79 -10.84 -18.89
CA SER A 64 -0.63 -10.53 -18.05
C SER A 64 -0.50 -9.02 -17.81
N GLU A 65 -0.65 -8.21 -18.84
CA GLU A 65 -0.63 -6.74 -18.75
C GLU A 65 -1.79 -6.20 -17.91
N LEU A 66 -3.00 -6.75 -18.08
CA LEU A 66 -4.17 -6.38 -17.29
C LEU A 66 -3.97 -6.72 -15.82
N ASN A 67 -3.49 -7.92 -15.52
CA ASN A 67 -3.19 -8.34 -14.14
C ASN A 67 -2.12 -7.44 -13.48
N ALA A 68 -1.07 -7.08 -14.21
CA ALA A 68 -0.06 -6.15 -13.72
C ALA A 68 -0.64 -4.75 -13.45
N SER A 69 -1.57 -4.30 -14.27
CA SER A 69 -2.26 -3.02 -14.09
C SER A 69 -3.20 -3.05 -12.89
N LEU A 70 -3.95 -4.13 -12.71
CA LEU A 70 -4.84 -4.32 -11.56
C LEU A 70 -4.06 -4.34 -10.24
N ARG A 71 -2.92 -5.03 -10.18
CA ARG A 71 -2.06 -5.02 -8.99
C ARG A 71 -1.57 -3.63 -8.63
N ARG A 72 -1.07 -2.87 -9.62
CA ARG A 72 -0.62 -1.49 -9.40
C ARG A 72 -1.74 -0.58 -8.89
N LEU A 73 -2.95 -0.70 -9.45
CA LEU A 73 -4.10 0.06 -8.99
C LEU A 73 -4.51 -0.32 -7.57
N ALA A 74 -4.51 -1.61 -7.24
CA ALA A 74 -4.80 -2.08 -5.88
C ALA A 74 -3.79 -1.53 -4.86
N GLU A 75 -2.49 -1.57 -5.17
CA GLU A 75 -1.43 -0.99 -4.33
C GLU A 75 -1.60 0.53 -4.14
N GLN A 76 -1.93 1.25 -5.21
CA GLN A 76 -2.19 2.68 -5.15
C GLN A 76 -3.43 3.02 -4.31
N LEU A 77 -4.50 2.21 -4.42
CA LEU A 77 -5.71 2.39 -3.62
C LEU A 77 -5.43 2.09 -2.15
N ASP A 78 -4.71 1.01 -1.84
CA ASP A 78 -4.31 0.68 -0.47
C ASP A 78 -3.45 1.79 0.14
N TYR A 79 -2.46 2.28 -0.60
CA TYR A 79 -1.65 3.42 -0.15
C TYR A 79 -2.51 4.64 0.16
N LYS A 80 -3.39 5.05 -0.75
CA LYS A 80 -4.30 6.21 -0.54
C LYS A 80 -5.28 6.00 0.61
N ALA A 81 -5.74 4.77 0.82
CA ALA A 81 -6.64 4.44 1.93
C ALA A 81 -5.95 4.52 3.30
N ARG A 82 -4.62 4.40 3.35
CA ARG A 82 -3.86 4.32 4.60
C ARG A 82 -2.99 5.55 4.89
N HIS A 83 -2.79 6.45 3.92
CA HIS A 83 -1.88 7.59 4.09
C HIS A 83 -2.61 8.92 3.92
N ASP A 84 -2.12 9.93 4.65
CA ASP A 84 -2.56 11.33 4.53
C ASP A 84 -1.99 11.95 3.25
N ALA A 85 -2.84 12.59 2.47
CA ALA A 85 -2.48 13.10 1.14
C ALA A 85 -1.47 14.26 1.17
N LEU A 86 -1.43 15.03 2.27
CA LEU A 86 -0.53 16.18 2.41
C LEU A 86 0.87 15.76 2.86
N THR A 87 0.92 14.81 3.80
CA THR A 87 2.16 14.46 4.50
C THR A 87 2.80 13.16 4.02
N GLY A 88 2.02 12.26 3.41
CA GLY A 88 2.43 10.91 3.06
C GLY A 88 2.57 9.97 4.26
N GLU A 89 2.31 10.44 5.49
CA GLU A 89 2.31 9.63 6.70
C GLU A 89 1.00 8.85 6.85
N LEU A 90 0.91 7.94 7.84
CA LEU A 90 -0.32 7.19 8.08
C LEU A 90 -1.48 8.14 8.37
N ASN A 91 -2.66 7.84 7.83
CA ASN A 91 -3.88 8.55 8.20
C ASN A 91 -4.47 8.00 9.51
N ARG A 92 -5.51 8.66 10.04
CA ARG A 92 -6.18 8.27 11.28
C ARG A 92 -6.60 6.81 11.32
N ALA A 93 -7.22 6.31 10.24
CA ALA A 93 -7.70 4.93 10.19
C ALA A 93 -6.55 3.93 10.29
N ALA A 94 -5.48 4.16 9.55
CA ALA A 94 -4.29 3.31 9.58
C ALA A 94 -3.56 3.34 10.93
N VAL A 95 -3.56 4.48 11.64
CA VAL A 95 -3.02 4.58 13.01
C VAL A 95 -3.85 3.74 13.98
N ILE A 96 -5.18 3.84 13.93
CA ILE A 96 -6.09 3.06 14.78
C ILE A 96 -5.86 1.56 14.60
N ASP A 97 -5.84 1.10 13.35
CA ASP A 97 -5.60 -0.31 13.01
C ASP A 97 -4.24 -0.78 13.53
N LEU A 98 -3.20 0.02 13.31
CA LEU A 98 -1.84 -0.32 13.71
C LEU A 98 -1.69 -0.42 15.23
N VAL A 99 -2.17 0.57 15.98
CA VAL A 99 -2.14 0.58 17.44
C VAL A 99 -2.90 -0.61 18.01
N SER A 100 -4.11 -0.88 17.49
CA SER A 100 -4.93 -2.02 17.92
C SER A 100 -4.22 -3.35 17.70
N GLN A 101 -3.56 -3.55 16.54
CA GLN A 101 -2.80 -4.75 16.25
C GLN A 101 -1.58 -4.93 17.17
N HIS A 102 -0.89 -3.83 17.52
CA HIS A 102 0.25 -3.91 18.43
C HIS A 102 -0.17 -4.19 19.87
N LEU A 103 -1.24 -3.56 20.36
CA LEU A 103 -1.78 -3.80 21.70
C LEU A 103 -2.27 -5.24 21.92
N GLN A 104 -2.72 -5.91 20.87
CA GLN A 104 -3.03 -7.35 20.93
C GLN A 104 -1.79 -8.24 21.12
N ARG A 105 -0.60 -7.77 20.71
CA ARG A 105 0.63 -8.56 20.70
C ARG A 105 1.56 -8.26 21.88
N GLY A 106 1.47 -7.05 22.43
CA GLY A 106 2.37 -6.61 23.48
C GLY A 106 2.09 -5.19 23.95
N PRO A 107 2.88 -4.69 24.91
CA PRO A 107 2.77 -3.32 25.38
C PRO A 107 3.20 -2.32 24.30
N LEU A 108 2.69 -1.09 24.41
CA LEU A 108 2.90 -0.02 23.45
C LEU A 108 2.97 1.33 24.15
N SER A 109 3.95 2.15 23.82
CA SER A 109 3.92 3.58 24.10
C SER A 109 3.33 4.35 22.92
N LEU A 110 2.46 5.31 23.22
CA LEU A 110 1.83 6.18 22.24
C LEU A 110 2.22 7.63 22.54
N VAL A 111 2.66 8.35 21.51
CA VAL A 111 2.92 9.79 21.60
C VAL A 111 1.88 10.51 20.76
N VAL A 112 1.12 11.39 21.35
CA VAL A 112 0.21 12.32 20.65
C VAL A 112 0.82 13.72 20.73
N LEU A 113 0.83 14.43 19.62
CA LEU A 113 1.36 15.79 19.57
C LEU A 113 0.46 16.69 18.71
N ASP A 114 0.53 17.98 19.01
CA ASP A 114 -0.26 19.01 18.34
C ASP A 114 0.57 20.28 18.17
N ILE A 115 0.42 20.96 17.03
CA ILE A 115 1.14 22.18 16.69
C ILE A 115 0.61 23.35 17.52
N ASP A 116 1.45 23.93 18.32
CA ASP A 116 1.06 25.04 19.18
C ASP A 116 0.61 26.27 18.36
N HIS A 117 -0.60 26.76 18.66
CA HIS A 117 -1.18 27.95 18.02
C HIS A 117 -1.36 27.85 16.50
N PHE A 118 -1.56 26.66 15.93
CA PHE A 118 -1.66 26.43 14.49
C PHE A 118 -2.78 27.27 13.83
N LYS A 119 -3.92 27.43 14.50
CA LYS A 119 -4.98 28.30 14.02
C LYS A 119 -4.49 29.73 13.76
N ARG A 120 -3.63 30.29 14.65
CA ARG A 120 -3.06 31.61 14.44
C ARG A 120 -2.18 31.72 13.21
N ILE A 121 -1.46 30.63 12.88
CA ILE A 121 -0.64 30.55 11.67
C ILE A 121 -1.57 30.64 10.45
N ASN A 122 -2.62 29.82 10.43
CA ASN A 122 -3.61 29.86 9.33
C ASN A 122 -4.30 31.22 9.21
N ASP A 123 -4.72 31.80 10.33
CA ASP A 123 -5.40 33.08 10.35
C ASP A 123 -4.48 34.24 9.89
N SER A 124 -3.17 34.14 10.14
CA SER A 124 -2.21 35.20 9.81
C SER A 124 -1.61 35.07 8.41
N TYR A 125 -1.39 33.83 7.92
CA TYR A 125 -0.62 33.56 6.69
C TYR A 125 -1.41 32.74 5.66
N GLY A 126 -2.65 32.34 5.99
CA GLY A 126 -3.50 31.52 5.14
C GLY A 126 -3.20 30.02 5.20
N HIS A 127 -4.16 29.21 4.74
CA HIS A 127 -4.04 27.73 4.74
C HIS A 127 -2.82 27.20 3.98
N PRO A 128 -2.37 27.77 2.85
CA PRO A 128 -1.16 27.27 2.19
C PRO A 128 0.12 27.39 3.05
N ALA A 129 0.19 28.41 3.91
CA ALA A 129 1.31 28.53 4.86
C ALA A 129 1.20 27.49 5.99
N GLY A 130 -0.02 27.22 6.47
CA GLY A 130 -0.26 26.12 7.41
C GLY A 130 0.12 24.77 6.84
N ASP A 131 -0.23 24.48 5.60
CA ASP A 131 0.16 23.24 4.91
C ASP A 131 1.69 23.11 4.80
N ALA A 132 2.39 24.19 4.47
CA ALA A 132 3.86 24.22 4.45
C ALA A 132 4.47 23.96 5.85
N VAL A 133 3.86 24.49 6.90
CA VAL A 133 4.26 24.21 8.30
C VAL A 133 4.08 22.73 8.63
N ILE A 134 2.96 22.13 8.27
CA ILE A 134 2.69 20.69 8.48
C ILE A 134 3.75 19.83 7.78
N VAL A 135 4.05 20.09 6.52
CA VAL A 135 5.05 19.33 5.75
C VAL A 135 6.44 19.46 6.37
N GLU A 136 6.85 20.67 6.75
CA GLU A 136 8.14 20.92 7.40
C GLU A 136 8.20 20.27 8.80
N LEU A 137 7.11 20.29 9.57
CA LEU A 137 7.02 19.61 10.85
C LEU A 137 7.27 18.09 10.69
N VAL A 138 6.62 17.46 9.72
CA VAL A 138 6.83 16.03 9.43
C VAL A 138 8.29 15.76 9.06
N ARG A 139 8.90 16.61 8.24
CA ARG A 139 10.34 16.48 7.91
C ARG A 139 11.23 16.53 9.15
N ARG A 140 10.95 17.43 10.10
CA ARG A 140 11.70 17.54 11.37
C ARG A 140 11.45 16.34 12.28
N LEU A 141 10.19 15.88 12.39
CA LEU A 141 9.87 14.66 13.13
C LEU A 141 10.64 13.46 12.58
N ARG A 142 10.64 13.29 11.25
CA ARG A 142 11.36 12.19 10.58
C ARG A 142 12.87 12.26 10.81
N SER A 143 13.47 13.45 10.88
CA SER A 143 14.88 13.59 11.22
C SER A 143 15.23 13.17 12.65
N ALA A 144 14.25 13.21 13.55
CA ALA A 144 14.39 12.78 14.94
C ALA A 144 13.96 11.32 15.17
N LEU A 145 13.34 10.66 14.21
CA LEU A 145 12.85 9.30 14.29
C LEU A 145 13.73 8.35 13.46
N ARG A 146 13.73 7.06 13.84
CA ARG A 146 14.24 6.00 12.95
C ARG A 146 13.21 5.73 11.84
N ALA A 147 13.66 5.21 10.71
CA ALA A 147 12.82 4.95 9.55
C ALA A 147 11.65 3.99 9.85
N GLU A 148 11.87 3.04 10.77
CA GLU A 148 10.90 2.00 11.11
C GLU A 148 9.77 2.51 12.04
N VAL A 149 9.97 3.66 12.69
CA VAL A 149 8.98 4.24 13.61
C VAL A 149 7.78 4.75 12.81
N GLN A 150 6.60 4.33 13.21
CA GLN A 150 5.36 4.72 12.55
C GLN A 150 4.87 6.06 13.07
N LEU A 151 4.65 6.97 12.13
CA LEU A 151 4.10 8.31 12.33
C LEU A 151 2.80 8.41 11.55
N GLY A 152 1.78 9.03 12.14
CA GLY A 152 0.53 9.28 11.46
C GLY A 152 -0.06 10.64 11.81
N ARG A 153 -0.89 11.15 10.90
CA ARG A 153 -1.67 12.37 11.07
C ARG A 153 -3.11 11.99 11.39
N VAL A 154 -3.55 12.29 12.62
CA VAL A 154 -4.87 11.88 13.13
C VAL A 154 -5.90 13.01 13.09
N GLY A 155 -5.46 14.25 12.94
CA GLY A 155 -6.27 15.45 12.82
C GLY A 155 -5.65 16.47 11.90
N GLY A 156 -6.20 17.70 11.87
CA GLY A 156 -5.68 18.79 11.04
C GLY A 156 -4.23 19.16 11.37
N GLU A 157 -3.94 19.27 12.67
CA GLU A 157 -2.65 19.68 13.25
C GLU A 157 -2.10 18.66 14.25
N GLU A 158 -2.78 17.50 14.38
CA GLU A 158 -2.51 16.45 15.35
C GLU A 158 -1.80 15.27 14.71
N PHE A 159 -0.75 14.78 15.36
CA PHE A 159 0.04 13.65 14.92
C PHE A 159 0.19 12.61 16.03
N THR A 160 0.43 11.39 15.64
CA THR A 160 0.64 10.26 16.57
C THR A 160 1.86 9.47 16.16
N VAL A 161 2.72 9.14 17.13
CA VAL A 161 3.87 8.23 16.95
C VAL A 161 3.61 6.95 17.72
N VAL A 162 3.76 5.83 17.04
CA VAL A 162 3.48 4.49 17.56
C VAL A 162 4.81 3.81 17.89
N LEU A 163 4.99 3.43 19.16
CA LEU A 163 6.25 2.92 19.72
C LEU A 163 6.04 1.55 20.39
N PRO A 164 5.97 0.47 19.60
CA PRO A 164 5.78 -0.87 20.13
C PRO A 164 6.94 -1.29 21.04
N SER A 165 6.61 -1.93 22.18
CA SER A 165 7.57 -2.49 23.13
C SER A 165 8.55 -1.50 23.75
N LEU A 166 8.30 -0.19 23.62
CA LEU A 166 9.06 0.84 24.35
C LEU A 166 8.36 1.19 25.66
N ASP A 167 9.15 1.41 26.71
CA ASP A 167 8.65 1.91 27.99
C ASP A 167 8.36 3.42 27.93
N LEU A 168 7.69 3.94 28.97
CA LEU A 168 7.25 5.33 29.06
C LEU A 168 8.43 6.31 29.05
N ASP A 169 9.53 5.98 29.76
CA ASP A 169 10.69 6.87 29.91
C ASP A 169 11.42 7.02 28.57
N VAL A 170 11.67 5.91 27.86
CA VAL A 170 12.30 5.91 26.53
C VAL A 170 11.42 6.63 25.51
N ALA A 171 10.09 6.42 25.56
CA ALA A 171 9.14 7.13 24.72
C ALA A 171 9.15 8.64 25.01
N GLY A 172 9.24 9.03 26.29
CA GLY A 172 9.38 10.42 26.72
C GLY A 172 10.66 11.09 26.22
N MET A 173 11.80 10.40 26.29
CA MET A 173 13.07 10.90 25.73
C MET A 173 12.98 11.09 24.21
N LEU A 174 12.31 10.19 23.50
CA LEU A 174 12.10 10.32 22.06
C LEU A 174 11.17 11.50 21.73
N ALA A 175 10.09 11.69 22.51
CA ALA A 175 9.20 12.83 22.38
C ALA A 175 9.92 14.16 22.61
N GLU A 176 10.81 14.23 23.60
CA GLU A 176 11.60 15.43 23.87
C GLU A 176 12.59 15.73 22.72
N ARG A 177 13.20 14.70 22.13
CA ARG A 177 14.05 14.85 20.94
C ARG A 177 13.26 15.40 19.76
N MET A 178 12.03 14.92 19.53
CA MET A 178 11.12 15.43 18.50
C MET A 178 10.73 16.88 18.76
N ARG A 179 10.34 17.21 20.00
CA ARG A 179 10.04 18.59 20.41
C ARG A 179 11.18 19.53 20.12
N ALA A 180 12.40 19.15 20.55
CA ALA A 180 13.59 19.95 20.33
C ALA A 180 13.87 20.15 18.81
N ALA A 181 13.72 19.11 18.00
CA ALA A 181 13.89 19.20 16.55
C ALA A 181 12.91 20.17 15.88
N ILE A 182 11.64 20.19 16.35
CA ILE A 182 10.64 21.14 15.87
C ILE A 182 11.03 22.56 16.23
N ALA A 183 11.43 22.81 17.47
CA ALA A 183 11.75 24.15 17.99
C ALA A 183 13.16 24.66 17.56
N ALA A 184 13.99 23.84 16.94
CA ALA A 184 15.42 24.13 16.67
C ALA A 184 15.65 25.34 15.74
N ALA A 185 14.74 25.61 14.81
CA ALA A 185 14.88 26.68 13.83
C ALA A 185 13.50 27.24 13.43
N PRO A 186 13.40 28.50 12.98
CA PRO A 186 12.17 29.05 12.44
C PRO A 186 11.68 28.25 11.23
N PHE A 187 10.36 28.28 11.04
CA PHE A 187 9.69 27.75 9.83
C PHE A 187 9.60 28.88 8.80
N ALA A 188 9.89 28.55 7.55
CA ALA A 188 9.82 29.52 6.46
C ALA A 188 8.39 30.08 6.34
N GLY A 189 8.27 31.41 6.37
CA GLY A 189 6.97 32.09 6.24
C GLY A 189 6.07 32.08 7.49
N ALA A 190 6.44 31.33 8.56
CA ALA A 190 5.62 31.25 9.78
C ALA A 190 6.39 31.61 11.08
N GLY A 191 7.72 31.79 11.00
CA GLY A 191 8.55 32.10 12.18
C GLY A 191 8.72 30.94 13.14
N ALA A 192 8.77 31.21 14.44
CA ALA A 192 8.94 30.17 15.45
C ALA A 192 7.64 29.37 15.62
N VAL A 193 7.73 28.07 15.41
CA VAL A 193 6.63 27.10 15.62
C VAL A 193 7.10 26.06 16.63
N THR A 194 6.24 25.73 17.58
CA THR A 194 6.46 24.68 18.57
C THR A 194 5.33 23.66 18.55
N ALA A 195 5.50 22.55 19.23
CA ALA A 195 4.47 21.56 19.44
C ALA A 195 4.47 21.08 20.90
N SER A 196 3.29 20.72 21.39
CA SER A 196 3.08 20.08 22.69
C SER A 196 2.90 18.58 22.51
N PHE A 197 3.33 17.80 23.48
CA PHE A 197 3.38 16.34 23.41
C PHE A 197 2.77 15.72 24.66
N GLY A 198 1.95 14.68 24.47
CA GLY A 198 1.50 13.77 25.50
C GLY A 198 1.98 12.35 25.20
N VAL A 199 2.45 11.63 26.20
CA VAL A 199 2.96 10.28 26.06
C VAL A 199 2.24 9.36 27.02
N SER A 200 1.72 8.24 26.53
CA SER A 200 1.17 7.17 27.36
C SER A 200 1.91 5.85 27.12
N TRP A 201 2.01 5.04 28.18
CA TRP A 201 2.37 3.63 28.07
C TRP A 201 1.13 2.78 28.31
N ASN A 202 0.94 1.73 27.54
CA ASN A 202 -0.27 0.92 27.57
C ASN A 202 0.12 -0.56 27.56
N SER A 203 -0.49 -1.34 28.47
CA SER A 203 -0.27 -2.78 28.58
C SER A 203 -0.87 -3.52 27.37
N ALA A 204 -0.39 -4.74 27.15
CA ALA A 204 -1.01 -5.65 26.20
C ALA A 204 -2.48 -5.88 26.56
N GLY A 205 -3.34 -5.95 25.55
CA GLY A 205 -4.79 -6.11 25.73
C GLY A 205 -5.57 -4.81 25.93
N SER A 206 -4.91 -3.65 26.05
CA SER A 206 -5.59 -2.34 25.99
C SER A 206 -6.17 -2.10 24.60
N ASP A 207 -7.10 -1.15 24.49
CA ASP A 207 -7.64 -0.69 23.21
C ASP A 207 -7.06 0.68 22.80
N PHE A 208 -7.33 1.04 21.54
CA PHE A 208 -6.87 2.32 20.98
C PHE A 208 -7.46 3.52 21.72
N ASP A 209 -8.75 3.49 22.03
CA ASP A 209 -9.45 4.65 22.61
C ASP A 209 -8.90 4.96 24.00
N HIS A 210 -8.64 3.93 24.79
CA HIS A 210 -8.02 4.09 26.10
C HIS A 210 -6.58 4.62 25.99
N ALA A 211 -5.76 4.03 25.13
CA ALA A 211 -4.38 4.44 24.92
C ALA A 211 -4.29 5.90 24.44
N TYR A 212 -5.16 6.27 23.48
CA TYR A 212 -5.21 7.61 22.93
C TYR A 212 -5.71 8.63 23.96
N ALA A 213 -6.78 8.32 24.71
CA ALA A 213 -7.32 9.21 25.71
C ALA A 213 -6.29 9.58 26.79
N ARG A 214 -5.45 8.62 27.21
CA ARG A 214 -4.37 8.87 28.19
C ARG A 214 -3.29 9.79 27.63
N ALA A 215 -2.84 9.55 26.39
CA ALA A 215 -1.87 10.43 25.75
C ALA A 215 -2.45 11.84 25.48
N ASP A 216 -3.72 11.93 25.11
CA ASP A 216 -4.42 13.20 24.88
C ASP A 216 -4.59 14.01 26.16
N ALA A 217 -4.93 13.36 27.29
CA ALA A 217 -4.97 14.00 28.60
C ALA A 217 -3.60 14.60 28.98
N ALA A 218 -2.52 13.88 28.76
CA ALA A 218 -1.16 14.38 28.96
C ALA A 218 -0.82 15.54 28.02
N LEU A 219 -1.22 15.47 26.74
CA LEU A 219 -1.10 16.57 25.78
C LEU A 219 -1.85 17.81 26.23
N TYR A 220 -3.06 17.64 26.73
CA TYR A 220 -3.84 18.74 27.27
C TYR A 220 -3.13 19.42 28.44
N GLU A 221 -2.53 18.67 29.36
CA GLU A 221 -1.72 19.23 30.45
C GLU A 221 -0.45 19.94 29.92
N ALA A 222 0.19 19.41 28.88
CA ALA A 222 1.30 20.09 28.23
C ALA A 222 0.89 21.46 27.68
N LYS A 223 -0.28 21.55 27.04
CA LYS A 223 -0.85 22.81 26.52
C LYS A 223 -1.19 23.79 27.64
N ARG A 224 -1.78 23.31 28.74
CA ARG A 224 -2.12 24.14 29.92
C ARG A 224 -0.89 24.67 30.67
N ALA A 225 0.13 23.84 30.80
CA ALA A 225 1.37 24.20 31.49
C ALA A 225 2.29 25.17 30.72
N GLY A 226 1.85 25.68 29.56
CA GLY A 226 2.59 26.71 28.81
C GLY A 226 3.13 26.25 27.46
N ARG A 227 2.69 25.11 26.97
CA ARG A 227 3.03 24.56 25.63
C ARG A 227 4.51 24.21 25.46
N ASN A 228 4.91 23.82 24.25
CA ASN A 228 6.29 23.47 23.87
C ASN A 228 6.96 22.55 24.89
N ARG A 229 6.30 21.47 25.28
CA ARG A 229 6.78 20.50 26.28
C ARG A 229 6.21 19.12 26.06
N VAL A 230 6.85 18.17 26.71
CA VAL A 230 6.37 16.80 26.83
C VAL A 230 5.78 16.60 28.22
N VAL A 231 4.64 15.94 28.31
CA VAL A 231 4.03 15.44 29.55
C VAL A 231 3.81 13.93 29.40
N LEU A 232 4.20 13.17 30.41
CA LEU A 232 3.96 11.73 30.50
C LEU A 232 2.65 11.50 31.24
N ALA A 233 1.80 10.63 30.71
CA ALA A 233 0.61 10.17 31.44
C ALA A 233 1.04 9.30 32.63
N ASP A 234 0.32 9.44 33.77
CA ASP A 234 0.54 8.57 34.92
C ASP A 234 0.37 7.09 34.50
N VAL A 235 1.25 6.25 35.00
CA VAL A 235 1.11 4.80 34.82
C VAL A 235 -0.01 4.37 35.77
N ASP A 236 -1.08 3.77 35.23
CA ASP A 236 -2.12 3.20 36.10
C ASP A 236 -1.48 2.18 37.06
N ALA A 237 -1.69 2.36 38.37
CA ALA A 237 -1.21 1.48 39.39
C ALA A 237 -1.95 0.15 39.43
#